data_874d1bca215da12caf5203492235bd91
#
_entry.id   874d1bca215da12caf5203492235bd91
#
_cell.length_a   1.000
_cell.length_b   1.000
_cell.length_c   1.000
_cell.angle_alpha   90.00
_cell.angle_beta   90.00
_cell.angle_gamma   90.00
#
_symmetry.space_group_name_H-M   'P 1'
#
loop_
_entity.id
_entity.type
_entity.pdbx_description
1 polymer ?
#
loop_
_entity_poly.entity_id
_entity_poly.type
_entity_poly.pdbx_seq_one_letter_code
_entity_poly.pdbx_strand_id
1 'polypeptide(L)'
;MVERELVATRQAAWDTLQEMILAGIGNYAADGVPAPHGLGAVLKFRLGGLDLTETVISFEPPWRRVYELSGAPVALYQGTTAFVDQGDTCLMSWSLVIDPRPDGSGDSFITDAERFVTGFVDRLEMVVNSRD
;
A
#
# COMPACT_ATOMS: atom_id res chain seq x y z
N MET A 1 2.96 -10.91 -5.51
CA MET A 1 3.71 -9.65 -5.63
C MET A 1 3.41 -9.00 -6.97
N VAL A 2 3.20 -7.70 -6.97
CA VAL A 2 3.00 -6.90 -8.19
C VAL A 2 4.23 -6.01 -8.37
N GLU A 3 4.82 -6.01 -9.57
CA GLU A 3 5.96 -5.15 -9.91
C GLU A 3 5.64 -4.32 -11.14
N ARG A 4 6.11 -3.07 -11.14
CA ARG A 4 6.00 -2.16 -12.29
C ARG A 4 7.24 -1.29 -12.38
N GLU A 5 7.75 -1.11 -13.59
CA GLU A 5 8.70 -0.05 -13.87
C GLU A 5 7.92 1.25 -14.10
N LEU A 6 8.27 2.29 -13.34
CA LEU A 6 7.61 3.59 -13.41
C LEU A 6 8.53 4.61 -14.09
N VAL A 7 7.96 5.43 -14.98
CA VAL A 7 8.69 6.47 -15.71
C VAL A 7 8.73 7.73 -14.85
N ALA A 8 9.39 7.62 -13.71
CA ALA A 8 9.61 8.69 -12.75
C ALA A 8 10.75 8.31 -11.82
N THR A 9 11.33 9.32 -11.17
CA THR A 9 12.31 9.06 -10.11
C THR A 9 11.65 8.37 -8.93
N ARG A 10 12.44 7.67 -8.15
CA ARG A 10 11.96 7.02 -6.92
C ARG A 10 11.24 8.00 -6.00
N GLN A 11 11.80 9.20 -5.81
CA GLN A 11 11.19 10.22 -4.95
C GLN A 11 9.82 10.65 -5.46
N ALA A 12 9.69 10.91 -6.76
CA ALA A 12 8.42 11.33 -7.35
C ALA A 12 7.36 10.22 -7.24
N ALA A 13 7.75 8.97 -7.47
CA ALA A 13 6.85 7.83 -7.34
C ALA A 13 6.41 7.61 -5.89
N TRP A 14 7.33 7.72 -4.95
CA TRP A 14 7.04 7.64 -3.52
C TRP A 14 6.02 8.70 -3.09
N ASP A 15 6.28 9.96 -3.45
CA ASP A 15 5.40 11.07 -3.09
C ASP A 15 4.01 10.89 -3.68
N THR A 16 3.92 10.42 -4.92
CA THR A 16 2.64 10.15 -5.58
C THR A 16 1.86 9.04 -4.87
N LEU A 17 2.53 7.97 -4.43
CA LEU A 17 1.91 6.91 -3.65
C LEU A 17 1.28 7.46 -2.36
N GLN A 18 2.03 8.27 -1.61
CA GLN A 18 1.52 8.86 -0.36
C GLN A 18 0.31 9.76 -0.61
N GLU A 19 0.36 10.58 -1.65
CA GLU A 19 -0.77 11.44 -2.04
C GLU A 19 -2.01 10.63 -2.40
N MET A 20 -1.85 9.53 -3.14
CA MET A 20 -2.95 8.67 -3.55
C MET A 20 -3.58 7.95 -2.35
N ILE A 21 -2.77 7.51 -1.39
CA ILE A 21 -3.26 6.90 -0.16
C ILE A 21 -4.15 7.90 0.59
N LEU A 22 -3.66 9.11 0.81
CA LEU A 22 -4.41 10.14 1.53
C LEU A 22 -5.69 10.52 0.79
N ALA A 23 -5.62 10.67 -0.54
CA ALA A 23 -6.80 10.98 -1.35
C ALA A 23 -7.88 9.90 -1.24
N GLY A 24 -7.48 8.63 -1.13
CA GLY A 24 -8.41 7.51 -1.01
C GLY A 24 -9.10 7.41 0.35
N ILE A 25 -8.44 7.79 1.44
CA ILE A 25 -8.99 7.68 2.79
C ILE A 25 -9.56 9.00 3.33
N GLY A 26 -9.17 10.13 2.74
CA GLY A 26 -9.55 11.48 3.18
C GLY A 26 -8.72 11.99 4.35
N ASN A 27 -8.68 11.27 5.46
CA ASN A 27 -7.91 11.65 6.66
C ASN A 27 -7.34 10.41 7.34
N TYR A 28 -6.17 10.55 7.96
CA TYR A 28 -5.66 9.52 8.86
C TYR A 28 -6.46 9.50 10.16
N ALA A 29 -6.72 8.32 10.69
CA ALA A 29 -7.31 8.15 12.01
C ALA A 29 -6.31 8.56 13.11
N ALA A 30 -5.02 8.37 12.85
CA ALA A 30 -3.93 8.88 13.66
C ALA A 30 -2.74 9.18 12.76
N ASP A 31 -2.10 10.32 12.97
CA ASP A 31 -0.89 10.67 12.22
C ASP A 31 0.28 9.83 12.68
N GLY A 32 1.16 9.52 11.74
CA GLY A 32 2.44 8.88 12.03
C GLY A 32 3.54 9.88 12.31
N VAL A 33 4.77 9.40 12.40
CA VAL A 33 5.97 10.21 12.57
C VAL A 33 6.94 9.86 11.46
N PRO A 34 7.24 10.81 10.56
CA PRO A 34 6.70 12.18 10.43
C PRO A 34 5.21 12.18 10.03
N ALA A 35 4.50 13.22 10.43
CA ALA A 35 3.10 13.38 10.10
C ALA A 35 2.90 13.72 8.62
N PRO A 36 1.80 13.29 7.99
CA PRO A 36 0.82 12.34 8.53
C PRO A 36 1.16 10.87 8.24
N HIS A 37 2.00 10.59 7.24
CA HIS A 37 2.17 9.28 6.61
C HIS A 37 3.09 8.31 7.36
N GLY A 38 3.87 8.78 8.34
CA GLY A 38 5.01 8.07 8.88
C GLY A 38 4.69 6.89 9.78
N LEU A 39 5.71 6.46 10.52
CA LEU A 39 5.61 5.32 11.44
C LEU A 39 4.49 5.53 12.45
N GLY A 40 3.63 4.53 12.61
CA GLY A 40 2.50 4.58 13.52
C GLY A 40 1.23 5.20 12.92
N ALA A 41 1.24 5.69 11.68
CA ALA A 41 0.05 6.21 11.02
C ALA A 41 -1.04 5.13 10.97
N VAL A 42 -2.28 5.52 11.27
CA VAL A 42 -3.43 4.61 11.27
C VAL A 42 -4.44 5.09 10.24
N LEU A 43 -4.80 4.19 9.32
CA LEU A 43 -5.77 4.43 8.26
C LEU A 43 -6.96 3.50 8.47
N LYS A 44 -8.16 4.01 8.24
CA LYS A 44 -9.39 3.21 8.27
C LYS A 44 -10.08 3.29 6.93
N PHE A 45 -10.46 2.14 6.41
CA PHE A 45 -11.15 2.05 5.12
C PHE A 45 -11.99 0.78 5.05
N ARG A 46 -12.79 0.67 3.98
CA ARG A 46 -13.61 -0.52 3.74
C ARG A 46 -13.17 -1.22 2.46
N LEU A 47 -13.14 -2.55 2.52
CA LEU A 47 -12.87 -3.39 1.36
C LEU A 47 -13.74 -4.64 1.46
N GLY A 48 -14.49 -4.96 0.40
CA GLY A 48 -15.36 -6.14 0.40
C GLY A 48 -16.42 -6.14 1.50
N GLY A 49 -16.90 -4.97 1.93
CA GLY A 49 -17.86 -4.82 3.01
C GLY A 49 -17.26 -4.90 4.42
N LEU A 50 -15.96 -5.05 4.54
CA LEU A 50 -15.25 -5.17 5.82
C LEU A 50 -14.65 -3.82 6.23
N ASP A 51 -14.74 -3.49 7.51
CA ASP A 51 -14.07 -2.33 8.09
C ASP A 51 -12.65 -2.74 8.49
N LEU A 52 -11.67 -2.12 7.84
CA LEU A 52 -10.27 -2.47 7.99
C LEU A 52 -9.49 -1.32 8.63
N THR A 53 -8.49 -1.68 9.42
CA THR A 53 -7.55 -0.73 10.00
C THR A 53 -6.14 -1.09 9.56
N GLU A 54 -5.46 -0.13 8.94
CA GLU A 54 -4.08 -0.26 8.50
C GLU A 54 -3.19 0.55 9.43
N THR A 55 -2.09 -0.05 9.90
CA THR A 55 -1.10 0.63 10.75
C THR A 55 0.27 0.53 10.09
N VAL A 56 0.93 1.67 9.91
CA VAL A 56 2.28 1.72 9.34
C VAL A 56 3.27 1.27 10.42
N ILE A 57 3.98 0.17 10.14
CA ILE A 57 4.93 -0.45 11.10
C ILE A 57 6.38 -0.24 10.71
N SER A 58 6.66 0.20 9.48
CA SER A 58 7.99 0.62 9.03
C SER A 58 7.84 1.67 7.95
N PHE A 59 8.66 2.72 8.01
CA PHE A 59 8.54 3.85 7.10
C PHE A 59 9.93 4.41 6.79
N GLU A 60 10.41 4.13 5.59
CA GLU A 60 11.76 4.48 5.13
C GLU A 60 11.69 5.22 3.78
N PRO A 61 11.31 6.53 3.79
CA PRO A 61 11.23 7.31 2.56
C PRO A 61 12.60 7.46 1.89
N PRO A 62 12.67 7.43 0.57
CA PRO A 62 11.62 7.15 -0.39
C PRO A 62 11.64 5.69 -0.86
N TRP A 63 12.08 4.77 -0.01
CA TRP A 63 12.41 3.40 -0.39
C TRP A 63 11.33 2.39 -0.03
N ARG A 64 10.84 2.36 1.22
CA ARG A 64 10.01 1.25 1.70
C ARG A 64 8.99 1.70 2.74
N ARG A 65 7.79 1.13 2.62
CA ARG A 65 6.71 1.28 3.59
C ARG A 65 6.12 -0.10 3.87
N VAL A 66 6.02 -0.45 5.15
CA VAL A 66 5.39 -1.70 5.60
C VAL A 66 4.21 -1.38 6.50
N TYR A 67 3.11 -2.08 6.29
CA TYR A 67 1.91 -1.92 7.11
C TYR A 67 1.34 -3.26 7.52
N GLU A 68 0.60 -3.26 8.61
CA GLU A 68 -0.24 -4.38 9.05
C GLU A 68 -1.71 -3.99 8.90
N LEU A 69 -2.53 -4.99 8.58
CA LEU A 69 -3.96 -4.82 8.42
C LEU A 69 -4.68 -5.63 9.50
N SER A 70 -5.65 -5.01 10.18
CA SER A 70 -6.55 -5.68 11.13
C SER A 70 -7.99 -5.55 10.66
N GLY A 71 -8.84 -6.45 11.17
CA GLY A 71 -10.26 -6.52 10.78
C GLY A 71 -10.54 -7.45 9.62
N ALA A 72 -9.50 -8.02 9.01
CA ALA A 72 -9.64 -8.98 7.93
C ALA A 72 -9.79 -10.41 8.46
N PRO A 73 -10.50 -11.30 7.73
CA PRO A 73 -10.69 -12.69 8.14
C PRO A 73 -9.47 -13.56 7.80
N VAL A 74 -8.30 -13.16 8.28
CA VAL A 74 -7.02 -13.86 8.11
C VAL A 74 -6.26 -13.80 9.43
N ALA A 75 -5.29 -14.70 9.61
CA ALA A 75 -4.49 -14.74 10.83
C ALA A 75 -3.42 -13.62 10.84
N LEU A 76 -2.91 -13.27 9.67
CA LEU A 76 -1.91 -12.20 9.50
C LEU A 76 -2.08 -11.55 8.13
N TYR A 77 -1.89 -10.23 8.07
CA TYR A 77 -1.82 -9.50 6.81
C TYR A 77 -0.79 -8.38 6.95
N GLN A 78 0.28 -8.48 6.19
CA GLN A 78 1.27 -7.42 6.07
C GLN A 78 1.47 -7.08 4.60
N GLY A 79 1.54 -5.79 4.29
CA GLY A 79 1.86 -5.29 2.96
C GLY A 79 3.16 -4.50 2.99
N THR A 80 3.94 -4.64 1.91
CA THR A 80 5.16 -3.88 1.71
C THR A 80 5.15 -3.24 0.34
N THR A 81 5.29 -1.92 0.28
CA THR A 81 5.58 -1.20 -0.94
C THR A 81 7.04 -0.79 -0.93
N ALA A 82 7.73 -1.00 -2.05
CA ALA A 82 9.15 -0.68 -2.18
C ALA A 82 9.44 -0.07 -3.56
N PHE A 83 10.40 0.84 -3.58
CA PHE A 83 10.84 1.51 -4.80
C PHE A 83 12.36 1.38 -4.92
N VAL A 84 12.81 0.72 -5.98
CA VAL A 84 14.23 0.59 -6.30
C VAL A 84 14.63 1.69 -7.26
N ASP A 85 15.64 2.46 -6.91
CA ASP A 85 16.16 3.55 -7.73
C ASP A 85 16.84 3.01 -8.99
N GLN A 86 16.44 3.55 -10.15
CA GLN A 86 17.02 3.25 -11.46
C GLN A 86 17.41 4.54 -12.20
N GLY A 87 17.71 5.61 -11.47
CA GLY A 87 18.00 6.93 -12.05
C GLY A 87 16.72 7.69 -12.38
N ASP A 88 16.44 7.88 -13.68
CA ASP A 88 15.23 8.59 -14.13
C ASP A 88 13.96 7.75 -14.00
N THR A 89 14.10 6.46 -13.79
CA THR A 89 13.00 5.52 -13.56
C THR A 89 13.16 4.83 -12.20
N CYS A 90 12.15 4.08 -11.79
CA CYS A 90 12.24 3.24 -10.61
C CYS A 90 11.44 1.95 -10.81
N LEU A 91 11.81 0.90 -10.07
CA LEU A 91 11.05 -0.32 -10.01
C LEU A 91 10.24 -0.34 -8.73
N MET A 92 8.92 -0.33 -8.87
CA MET A 92 7.98 -0.40 -7.75
C MET A 92 7.53 -1.83 -7.55
N SER A 93 7.47 -2.28 -6.31
CA SER A 93 6.88 -3.56 -5.94
C SER A 93 5.89 -3.38 -4.79
N TRP A 94 4.84 -4.19 -4.80
CA TRP A 94 3.90 -4.32 -3.70
C TRP A 94 3.74 -5.80 -3.38
N SER A 95 4.18 -6.19 -2.19
CA SER A 95 4.15 -7.58 -1.72
C SER A 95 3.17 -7.71 -0.58
N LEU A 96 2.46 -8.84 -0.55
CA LEU A 96 1.57 -9.21 0.55
C LEU A 96 2.07 -10.47 1.22
N VAL A 97 2.12 -10.45 2.54
CA VAL A 97 2.33 -11.62 3.37
C VAL A 97 1.03 -11.87 4.14
N ILE A 98 0.33 -12.92 3.77
CA ILE A 98 -0.96 -13.24 4.36
C ILE A 98 -0.91 -14.67 4.91
N ASP A 99 -1.31 -14.81 6.17
CA ASP A 99 -1.49 -16.12 6.79
C ASP A 99 -2.99 -16.43 6.78
N PRO A 100 -3.45 -17.32 5.87
CA PRO A 100 -4.87 -17.58 5.72
C PRO A 100 -5.41 -18.41 6.90
N ARG A 101 -6.72 -18.35 7.12
CA ARG A 101 -7.39 -19.25 8.07
C ARG A 101 -7.46 -20.66 7.47
N PRO A 102 -7.18 -21.70 8.27
CA PRO A 102 -7.16 -23.09 7.77
C PRO A 102 -8.50 -23.56 7.19
N ASP A 103 -9.61 -22.97 7.64
CA ASP A 103 -10.97 -23.34 7.18
C ASP A 103 -11.36 -22.67 5.86
N GLY A 104 -10.50 -21.84 5.27
CA GLY A 104 -10.78 -21.15 4.02
C GLY A 104 -11.74 -19.96 4.13
N SER A 105 -12.14 -19.57 5.35
CA SER A 105 -13.13 -18.50 5.54
C SER A 105 -12.67 -17.11 5.06
N GLY A 106 -11.36 -16.91 4.87
CA GLY A 106 -10.79 -15.66 4.39
C GLY A 106 -10.41 -15.64 2.92
N ASP A 107 -10.63 -16.72 2.17
CA ASP A 107 -10.10 -16.86 0.81
C ASP A 107 -10.66 -15.81 -0.15
N SER A 108 -11.94 -15.47 -0.05
CA SER A 108 -12.54 -14.43 -0.89
C SER A 108 -11.97 -13.07 -0.59
N PHE A 109 -11.67 -12.78 0.68
CA PHE A 109 -11.00 -11.54 1.07
C PHE A 109 -9.61 -11.45 0.46
N ILE A 110 -8.83 -12.54 0.48
CA ILE A 110 -7.48 -12.58 -0.10
C ILE A 110 -7.55 -12.25 -1.59
N THR A 111 -8.50 -12.84 -2.33
CA THR A 111 -8.71 -12.54 -3.74
C THR A 111 -9.04 -11.06 -3.96
N ASP A 112 -9.94 -10.50 -3.15
CA ASP A 112 -10.31 -9.08 -3.23
C ASP A 112 -9.13 -8.17 -2.92
N ALA A 113 -8.31 -8.53 -1.94
CA ALA A 113 -7.12 -7.77 -1.57
C ALA A 113 -6.08 -7.75 -2.71
N GLU A 114 -5.85 -8.90 -3.34
CA GLU A 114 -4.94 -8.99 -4.48
C GLU A 114 -5.41 -8.13 -5.66
N ARG A 115 -6.71 -8.14 -5.95
CA ARG A 115 -7.31 -7.28 -6.99
C ARG A 115 -7.19 -5.81 -6.64
N PHE A 116 -7.41 -5.46 -5.37
CA PHE A 116 -7.28 -4.07 -4.91
C PHE A 116 -5.85 -3.57 -5.11
N VAL A 117 -4.85 -4.36 -4.71
CA VAL A 117 -3.43 -3.99 -4.85
C VAL A 117 -3.07 -3.83 -6.32
N THR A 118 -3.45 -4.78 -7.18
CA THR A 118 -3.19 -4.70 -8.62
C THR A 118 -3.83 -3.45 -9.22
N GLY A 119 -5.09 -3.17 -8.90
CA GLY A 119 -5.80 -1.99 -9.39
C GLY A 119 -5.17 -0.69 -8.90
N PHE A 120 -4.70 -0.66 -7.66
CA PHE A 120 -4.03 0.52 -7.12
C PHE A 120 -2.69 0.77 -7.84
N VAL A 121 -1.90 -0.27 -8.05
CA VAL A 121 -0.63 -0.17 -8.78
C VAL A 121 -0.86 0.28 -10.22
N ASP A 122 -1.89 -0.23 -10.89
CA ASP A 122 -2.25 0.22 -12.24
C ASP A 122 -2.57 1.72 -12.26
N ARG A 123 -3.33 2.22 -11.28
CA ARG A 123 -3.63 3.66 -11.17
C ARG A 123 -2.38 4.47 -10.84
N LEU A 124 -1.52 3.97 -9.97
CA LEU A 124 -0.26 4.64 -9.65
C LEU A 124 0.60 4.79 -10.89
N GLU A 125 0.73 3.74 -11.68
CA GLU A 125 1.47 3.76 -12.95
C GLU A 125 0.90 4.82 -13.89
N MET A 126 -0.42 4.87 -14.06
CA MET A 126 -1.07 5.86 -14.91
C MET A 126 -0.78 7.29 -14.45
N VAL A 127 -0.91 7.55 -13.16
CA VAL A 127 -0.69 8.90 -12.60
C VAL A 127 0.77 9.32 -12.75
N VAL A 128 1.69 8.45 -12.37
CA VAL A 128 3.13 8.72 -12.42
C VAL A 128 3.60 8.91 -13.86
N ASN A 129 3.19 8.03 -14.78
CA ASN A 129 3.65 8.08 -16.17
C ASN A 129 3.06 9.25 -16.96
N SER A 130 1.95 9.85 -16.48
CA SER A 130 1.32 11.01 -17.11
C SER A 130 1.90 12.35 -16.62
N ARG A 131 2.74 12.34 -15.58
CA ARG A 131 3.39 13.54 -15.03
C ARG A 131 4.69 13.80 -15.74
N ASP A 132 4.93 15.04 -16.10
CA ASP A 132 6.19 15.50 -16.71
C ASP A 132 7.09 16.18 -15.68
#